data_69276e739e05a2e332da6be555dd8ba7
#
_entry.id   69276e739e05a2e332da6be555dd8ba7
#
_cell.length_a   1.000
_cell.length_b   1.000
_cell.length_c   1.000
_cell.angle_alpha   90.00
_cell.angle_beta   90.00
_cell.angle_gamma   90.00
#
_symmetry.space_group_name_H-M   'P 1'
#
loop_
_entity.id
_entity.type
_entity.pdbx_description
1 polymer ?
#
loop_
_entity_poly.entity_id
_entity_poly.type
_entity_poly.pdbx_seq_one_letter_code
_entity_poly.pdbx_strand_id
1 'polypeptide(L)'
;MSNITQSGNKMETVSVLIPVYNVDKYLAECMDSVIGQTYHQLEIIVIDDGSTDRSGQIADEYAKTDSRITVIHQPNGGLSVARNTGLAAATGEFIAMIDSDDWVSPNWIETQMETIKRWNADVAVCGAEMVYQNSRKHDDLTLVRNFITEYDDKKKLTLMQGEWSHSAFAQGHIWKKLIRRECIVDHLLTFITDRRYCEDELFIQQVYQHTNRVAFNDKTLYFYRMRETSLVSASKAVFRWLKARVLMHETHLINDSDLFETNLKAVCMMQYLNPKDLLPWESELFYQTIAWCRHHLNDIDKTNLSIKQKVAIRLYLTKLIPLVIKQKIFAITPPLRAFITGNKWASKKFE
;
A
#
# COMPACT_ATOMS: atom_id res chain seq x y z
N MET A 1 13.92 -14.83 50.82
CA MET A 1 14.03 -15.71 49.65
C MET A 1 12.88 -15.34 48.72
N SER A 2 13.14 -14.48 47.76
CA SER A 2 12.18 -13.98 46.79
C SER A 2 12.14 -14.95 45.61
N ASN A 3 11.01 -15.61 45.41
CA ASN A 3 10.73 -16.41 44.23
C ASN A 3 10.72 -15.51 43.00
N ILE A 4 11.79 -15.52 42.24
CA ILE A 4 11.81 -15.01 40.86
C ILE A 4 11.18 -16.12 40.04
N THR A 5 9.88 -16.00 39.77
CA THR A 5 9.22 -16.79 38.74
C THR A 5 9.83 -16.41 37.42
N GLN A 6 10.63 -17.32 36.85
CA GLN A 6 10.98 -17.31 35.45
C GLN A 6 9.66 -17.44 34.65
N SER A 7 9.13 -16.32 34.15
CA SER A 7 8.13 -16.34 33.10
C SER A 7 8.84 -16.91 31.85
N GLY A 8 8.59 -18.19 31.56
CA GLY A 8 9.03 -18.80 30.31
C GLY A 8 8.57 -17.87 29.18
N ASN A 9 9.51 -17.44 28.34
CA ASN A 9 9.27 -16.59 27.19
C ASN A 9 8.36 -17.39 26.23
N LYS A 10 7.03 -17.28 26.37
CA LYS A 10 6.07 -17.86 25.44
C LYS A 10 6.34 -17.16 24.09
N MET A 11 6.70 -17.94 23.07
CA MET A 11 6.84 -17.39 21.73
C MET A 11 5.49 -16.86 21.25
N GLU A 12 5.46 -15.64 20.79
CA GLU A 12 4.26 -14.96 20.30
C GLU A 12 3.83 -15.57 18.96
N THR A 13 2.55 -15.83 18.77
CA THR A 13 2.02 -16.39 17.53
C THR A 13 1.83 -15.29 16.47
N VAL A 14 2.22 -15.59 15.24
CA VAL A 14 1.98 -14.72 14.09
C VAL A 14 0.93 -15.37 13.20
N SER A 15 -0.20 -14.70 13.00
CA SER A 15 -1.20 -15.09 12.01
C SER A 15 -0.79 -14.54 10.64
N VAL A 16 -0.53 -15.44 9.68
CA VAL A 16 -0.22 -15.11 8.30
C VAL A 16 -1.49 -15.30 7.46
N LEU A 17 -2.03 -14.20 6.93
CA LEU A 17 -3.26 -14.21 6.14
C LEU A 17 -2.93 -14.24 4.65
N ILE A 18 -3.52 -15.21 3.93
CA ILE A 18 -3.28 -15.47 2.51
C ILE A 18 -4.61 -15.46 1.76
N PRO A 19 -5.07 -14.31 1.22
CA PRO A 19 -6.25 -14.27 0.37
C PRO A 19 -5.95 -14.92 -0.99
N VAL A 20 -6.82 -15.82 -1.43
CA VAL A 20 -6.63 -16.64 -2.64
C VAL A 20 -7.82 -16.47 -3.58
N TYR A 21 -7.56 -16.15 -4.84
CA TYR A 21 -8.57 -16.17 -5.91
C TYR A 21 -7.93 -16.37 -7.27
N ASN A 22 -8.14 -17.55 -7.88
CA ASN A 22 -7.69 -17.89 -9.24
C ASN A 22 -6.17 -17.66 -9.47
N VAL A 23 -5.34 -18.31 -8.63
CA VAL A 23 -3.87 -18.17 -8.63
C VAL A 23 -3.14 -19.51 -8.59
N ASP A 24 -3.76 -20.56 -9.12
CA ASP A 24 -3.26 -21.96 -9.08
C ASP A 24 -1.80 -22.12 -9.54
N LYS A 25 -1.34 -21.26 -10.44
CA LYS A 25 0.05 -21.28 -10.97
C LYS A 25 1.11 -20.77 -9.98
N TYR A 26 0.69 -20.03 -8.98
CA TYR A 26 1.62 -19.31 -8.09
C TYR A 26 1.48 -19.72 -6.62
N LEU A 27 0.30 -20.23 -6.25
CA LEU A 27 -0.07 -20.51 -4.88
C LEU A 27 0.90 -21.47 -4.17
N ALA A 28 1.40 -22.51 -4.87
CA ALA A 28 2.34 -23.46 -4.29
C ALA A 28 3.64 -22.77 -3.82
N GLU A 29 4.23 -21.88 -4.65
CA GLU A 29 5.44 -21.13 -4.28
C GLU A 29 5.19 -20.18 -3.09
N CYS A 30 4.04 -19.52 -3.06
CA CYS A 30 3.62 -18.70 -1.91
C CYS A 30 3.54 -19.55 -0.64
N MET A 31 2.80 -20.66 -0.66
CA MET A 31 2.62 -21.56 0.48
C MET A 31 3.94 -22.13 0.98
N ASP A 32 4.79 -22.64 0.08
CA ASP A 32 6.12 -23.18 0.42
C ASP A 32 6.97 -22.12 1.13
N SER A 33 6.92 -20.87 0.67
CA SER A 33 7.69 -19.77 1.28
C SER A 33 7.22 -19.40 2.68
N VAL A 34 5.91 -19.54 2.97
CA VAL A 34 5.33 -19.28 4.31
C VAL A 34 5.53 -20.47 5.24
N ILE A 35 5.35 -21.69 4.77
CA ILE A 35 5.55 -22.92 5.56
C ILE A 35 7.02 -23.07 5.97
N GLY A 36 7.93 -22.71 5.07
CA GLY A 36 9.38 -22.77 5.25
C GLY A 36 9.99 -21.65 6.09
N GLN A 37 9.20 -20.84 6.78
CA GLN A 37 9.71 -19.77 7.64
C GLN A 37 10.53 -20.32 8.82
N THR A 38 11.66 -19.66 9.14
CA THR A 38 12.49 -19.97 10.32
C THR A 38 11.77 -19.71 11.64
N TYR A 39 10.79 -18.81 11.66
CA TYR A 39 9.90 -18.58 12.78
C TYR A 39 8.74 -19.59 12.75
N HIS A 40 8.70 -20.53 13.71
CA HIS A 40 7.79 -21.66 13.65
C HIS A 40 6.41 -21.43 14.31
N GLN A 41 6.29 -20.42 15.18
CA GLN A 41 5.04 -20.13 15.89
C GLN A 41 4.09 -19.35 14.97
N LEU A 42 3.57 -20.04 13.95
CA LEU A 42 2.68 -19.50 12.94
C LEU A 42 1.27 -20.10 13.03
N GLU A 43 0.29 -19.27 12.76
CA GLU A 43 -1.07 -19.60 12.38
C GLU A 43 -1.25 -19.16 10.93
N ILE A 44 -1.43 -20.07 9.99
CA ILE A 44 -1.52 -19.76 8.56
C ILE A 44 -2.97 -19.88 8.14
N ILE A 45 -3.59 -18.77 7.76
CA ILE A 45 -5.01 -18.70 7.39
C ILE A 45 -5.09 -18.40 5.90
N VAL A 46 -5.54 -19.39 5.14
CA VAL A 46 -5.76 -19.29 3.69
C VAL A 46 -7.23 -19.03 3.44
N ILE A 47 -7.57 -17.96 2.75
CA ILE A 47 -8.95 -17.58 2.46
C ILE A 47 -9.19 -17.75 0.97
N ASP A 48 -9.80 -18.86 0.56
CA ASP A 48 -10.22 -19.08 -0.81
C ASP A 48 -11.53 -18.34 -1.08
N ASP A 49 -11.42 -17.24 -1.80
CA ASP A 49 -12.53 -16.34 -2.13
C ASP A 49 -13.31 -16.82 -3.37
N GLY A 50 -13.69 -18.09 -3.36
CA GLY A 50 -14.50 -18.71 -4.39
C GLY A 50 -13.76 -18.95 -5.70
N SER A 51 -12.52 -19.44 -5.64
CA SER A 51 -11.73 -19.79 -6.82
C SER A 51 -12.42 -20.81 -7.71
N THR A 52 -12.31 -20.62 -9.02
CA THR A 52 -12.86 -21.53 -10.06
C THR A 52 -11.78 -22.38 -10.73
N ASP A 53 -10.51 -22.11 -10.44
CA ASP A 53 -9.36 -22.91 -10.83
C ASP A 53 -8.99 -23.92 -9.72
N ARG A 54 -7.75 -24.46 -9.75
CA ARG A 54 -7.28 -25.42 -8.75
C ARG A 54 -6.83 -24.82 -7.43
N SER A 55 -6.93 -23.50 -7.25
CA SER A 55 -6.37 -22.80 -6.07
C SER A 55 -6.92 -23.35 -4.75
N GLY A 56 -8.26 -23.52 -4.64
CA GLY A 56 -8.89 -24.08 -3.44
C GLY A 56 -8.41 -25.52 -3.14
N GLN A 57 -8.27 -26.36 -4.16
CA GLN A 57 -7.75 -27.73 -4.01
C GLN A 57 -6.30 -27.75 -3.53
N ILE A 58 -5.46 -26.88 -4.08
CA ILE A 58 -4.05 -26.73 -3.65
C ILE A 58 -4.00 -26.32 -2.18
N ALA A 59 -4.78 -25.33 -1.74
CA ALA A 59 -4.84 -24.91 -0.35
C ALA A 59 -5.22 -26.07 0.59
N ASP A 60 -6.23 -26.85 0.21
CA ASP A 60 -6.66 -28.05 0.98
C ASP A 60 -5.59 -29.14 1.05
N GLU A 61 -4.82 -29.33 -0.01
CA GLU A 61 -3.69 -30.27 -0.04
C GLU A 61 -2.62 -29.85 0.97
N TYR A 62 -2.27 -28.57 1.03
CA TYR A 62 -1.34 -28.04 2.03
C TYR A 62 -1.86 -28.19 3.48
N ALA A 63 -3.13 -27.88 3.73
CA ALA A 63 -3.72 -28.02 5.06
C ALA A 63 -3.72 -29.47 5.60
N LYS A 64 -3.70 -30.49 4.71
CA LYS A 64 -3.57 -31.90 5.12
C LYS A 64 -2.15 -32.25 5.59
N THR A 65 -1.14 -31.47 5.18
CA THR A 65 0.27 -31.76 5.46
C THR A 65 0.86 -30.92 6.58
N ASP A 66 0.26 -29.77 6.91
CA ASP A 66 0.73 -28.85 7.95
C ASP A 66 -0.43 -28.38 8.82
N SER A 67 -0.44 -28.79 10.08
CA SER A 67 -1.49 -28.48 11.06
C SER A 67 -1.60 -27.01 11.46
N ARG A 68 -0.63 -26.18 11.07
CA ARG A 68 -0.67 -24.73 11.27
C ARG A 68 -1.59 -24.02 10.27
N ILE A 69 -2.02 -24.73 9.20
CA ILE A 69 -2.84 -24.18 8.12
C ILE A 69 -4.31 -24.41 8.36
N THR A 70 -5.08 -23.35 8.28
CA THR A 70 -6.54 -23.36 8.22
C THR A 70 -7.00 -22.77 6.90
N VAL A 71 -7.84 -23.50 6.16
CA VAL A 71 -8.44 -23.01 4.90
C VAL A 71 -9.88 -22.61 5.16
N ILE A 72 -10.25 -21.42 4.71
CA ILE A 72 -11.63 -20.90 4.76
C ILE A 72 -12.10 -20.70 3.31
N HIS A 73 -13.10 -21.47 2.89
CA HIS A 73 -13.74 -21.28 1.60
C HIS A 73 -14.96 -20.36 1.76
N GLN A 74 -15.07 -19.36 0.89
CA GLN A 74 -16.22 -18.44 0.87
C GLN A 74 -16.67 -18.15 -0.55
N PRO A 75 -17.92 -17.73 -0.77
CA PRO A 75 -18.33 -17.15 -2.05
C PRO A 75 -17.49 -15.91 -2.36
N ASN A 76 -17.16 -15.70 -3.66
CA ASN A 76 -16.34 -14.55 -4.05
C ASN A 76 -16.95 -13.24 -3.59
N GLY A 77 -16.26 -12.58 -2.68
CA GLY A 77 -16.59 -11.26 -2.11
C GLY A 77 -15.57 -10.17 -2.47
N GLY A 78 -14.46 -10.56 -3.11
CA GLY A 78 -13.33 -9.69 -3.44
C GLY A 78 -12.28 -9.60 -2.32
N LEU A 79 -11.12 -9.05 -2.67
CA LEU A 79 -9.90 -9.05 -1.84
C LEU A 79 -10.12 -8.47 -0.44
N SER A 80 -10.87 -7.36 -0.32
CA SER A 80 -11.19 -6.75 0.98
C SER A 80 -12.01 -7.66 1.87
N VAL A 81 -13.01 -8.36 1.31
CA VAL A 81 -13.84 -9.33 2.05
C VAL A 81 -12.99 -10.50 2.51
N ALA A 82 -12.16 -11.06 1.64
CA ALA A 82 -11.26 -12.16 1.99
C ALA A 82 -10.28 -11.77 3.10
N ARG A 83 -9.67 -10.58 3.03
CA ARG A 83 -8.79 -10.06 4.09
C ARG A 83 -9.53 -9.86 5.42
N ASN A 84 -10.77 -9.35 5.38
CA ASN A 84 -11.60 -9.20 6.59
C ASN A 84 -11.96 -10.54 7.20
N THR A 85 -12.28 -11.56 6.40
CA THR A 85 -12.50 -12.94 6.88
C THR A 85 -11.25 -13.46 7.57
N GLY A 86 -10.08 -13.27 6.99
CA GLY A 86 -8.80 -13.65 7.59
C GLY A 86 -8.53 -12.91 8.91
N LEU A 87 -8.77 -11.60 8.97
CA LEU A 87 -8.64 -10.81 10.21
C LEU A 87 -9.56 -11.31 11.32
N ALA A 88 -10.79 -11.66 10.99
CA ALA A 88 -11.76 -12.16 11.95
C ALA A 88 -11.38 -13.55 12.51
N ALA A 89 -10.70 -14.37 11.71
CA ALA A 89 -10.25 -15.70 12.10
C ALA A 89 -8.89 -15.70 12.84
N ALA A 90 -8.10 -14.66 12.70
CA ALA A 90 -6.74 -14.56 13.26
C ALA A 90 -6.75 -14.47 14.79
N THR A 91 -5.96 -15.33 15.44
CA THR A 91 -5.83 -15.39 16.92
C THR A 91 -4.45 -14.99 17.43
N GLY A 92 -3.44 -14.94 16.57
CA GLY A 92 -2.06 -14.59 16.91
C GLY A 92 -1.91 -13.17 17.46
N GLU A 93 -0.85 -12.93 18.23
CA GLU A 93 -0.50 -11.61 18.77
C GLU A 93 -0.08 -10.63 17.68
N PHE A 94 0.35 -11.14 16.53
CA PHE A 94 0.74 -10.35 15.36
C PHE A 94 0.06 -10.83 14.10
N ILE A 95 -0.14 -9.91 13.16
CA ILE A 95 -0.73 -10.16 11.83
C ILE A 95 0.31 -9.83 10.75
N ALA A 96 0.52 -10.76 9.83
CA ALA A 96 1.20 -10.54 8.56
C ALA A 96 0.24 -10.90 7.42
N MET A 97 0.37 -10.23 6.29
CA MET A 97 -0.40 -10.53 5.07
C MET A 97 0.54 -10.73 3.90
N ILE A 98 0.23 -11.69 3.05
CA ILE A 98 0.94 -11.96 1.81
C ILE A 98 -0.07 -12.18 0.68
N ASP A 99 0.14 -11.57 -0.46
CA ASP A 99 -0.66 -11.83 -1.65
C ASP A 99 -0.26 -13.19 -2.24
N SER A 100 -1.24 -14.01 -2.61
CA SER A 100 -1.06 -15.42 -2.95
C SER A 100 -0.30 -15.70 -4.25
N ASP A 101 0.07 -14.67 -4.99
CA ASP A 101 0.94 -14.74 -6.18
C ASP A 101 2.39 -14.30 -5.92
N ASP A 102 2.70 -13.91 -4.68
CA ASP A 102 4.01 -13.45 -4.22
C ASP A 102 4.72 -14.54 -3.38
N TRP A 103 5.96 -14.27 -2.96
CA TRP A 103 6.70 -15.12 -2.03
C TRP A 103 7.58 -14.30 -1.08
N VAL A 104 8.08 -14.93 -0.03
CA VAL A 104 8.86 -14.28 1.02
C VAL A 104 10.18 -15.02 1.30
N SER A 105 11.15 -14.29 1.85
CA SER A 105 12.40 -14.86 2.32
C SER A 105 12.18 -15.82 3.50
N PRO A 106 12.97 -16.90 3.68
CA PRO A 106 12.81 -17.84 4.78
C PRO A 106 12.83 -17.22 6.18
N ASN A 107 13.46 -16.09 6.36
CA ASN A 107 13.57 -15.37 7.64
C ASN A 107 12.69 -14.11 7.70
N TRP A 108 11.64 -14.00 6.86
CA TRP A 108 10.77 -12.84 6.80
C TRP A 108 10.10 -12.52 8.14
N ILE A 109 9.41 -13.49 8.75
CA ILE A 109 8.74 -13.30 10.04
C ILE A 109 9.75 -13.13 11.17
N GLU A 110 10.81 -13.94 11.22
CA GLU A 110 11.84 -13.85 12.27
C GLU A 110 12.45 -12.46 12.33
N THR A 111 12.92 -11.95 11.18
CA THR A 111 13.54 -10.60 11.09
C THR A 111 12.56 -9.50 11.49
N GLN A 112 11.29 -9.63 11.13
CA GLN A 112 10.28 -8.64 11.51
C GLN A 112 9.97 -8.71 13.01
N MET A 113 9.90 -9.90 13.62
CA MET A 113 9.74 -10.08 15.06
C MET A 113 10.94 -9.53 15.84
N GLU A 114 12.16 -9.75 15.35
CA GLU A 114 13.37 -9.12 15.91
C GLU A 114 13.30 -7.60 15.85
N THR A 115 12.83 -7.06 14.72
CA THR A 115 12.64 -5.61 14.53
C THR A 115 11.63 -5.06 15.53
N ILE A 116 10.47 -5.71 15.72
CA ILE A 116 9.47 -5.36 16.73
C ILE A 116 10.07 -5.35 18.14
N LYS A 117 10.73 -6.43 18.52
CA LYS A 117 11.33 -6.58 19.86
C LYS A 117 12.42 -5.55 20.12
N ARG A 118 13.35 -5.37 19.16
CA ARG A 118 14.45 -4.42 19.27
C ARG A 118 13.99 -2.99 19.51
N TRP A 119 12.94 -2.57 18.86
CA TRP A 119 12.48 -1.19 18.87
C TRP A 119 11.22 -0.97 19.72
N ASN A 120 10.69 -2.03 20.35
CA ASN A 120 9.39 -2.02 21.02
C ASN A 120 8.32 -1.37 20.13
N ALA A 121 8.23 -1.86 18.90
CA ALA A 121 7.37 -1.30 17.87
C ALA A 121 6.03 -2.02 17.79
N ASP A 122 5.00 -1.33 17.28
CA ASP A 122 3.68 -1.89 17.01
C ASP A 122 3.61 -2.45 15.58
N VAL A 123 4.42 -1.88 14.69
CA VAL A 123 4.51 -2.29 13.30
C VAL A 123 5.97 -2.38 12.88
N ALA A 124 6.36 -3.50 12.25
CA ALA A 124 7.61 -3.63 11.53
C ALA A 124 7.36 -3.62 10.02
N VAL A 125 8.26 -2.96 9.28
CA VAL A 125 8.21 -2.84 7.82
C VAL A 125 9.54 -3.30 7.24
N CYS A 126 9.52 -4.25 6.31
CA CYS A 126 10.71 -4.70 5.59
C CYS A 126 10.82 -4.11 4.18
N GLY A 127 11.95 -4.34 3.54
CA GLY A 127 12.14 -4.08 2.12
C GLY A 127 11.45 -5.13 1.25
N ALA A 128 11.23 -4.76 0.00
CA ALA A 128 10.64 -5.63 -1.01
C ALA A 128 11.36 -5.46 -2.35
N GLU A 129 11.24 -6.47 -3.19
CA GLU A 129 11.74 -6.48 -4.56
C GLU A 129 10.61 -6.76 -5.53
N MET A 130 10.52 -5.97 -6.61
CA MET A 130 9.59 -6.21 -7.71
C MET A 130 10.26 -7.14 -8.73
N VAL A 131 9.70 -8.33 -8.92
CA VAL A 131 10.25 -9.35 -9.82
C VAL A 131 9.38 -9.47 -11.05
N TYR A 132 9.97 -9.21 -12.23
CA TYR A 132 9.29 -9.25 -13.52
C TYR A 132 9.47 -10.61 -14.19
N GLN A 133 8.38 -11.27 -14.55
CA GLN A 133 8.42 -12.62 -15.14
C GLN A 133 9.25 -12.72 -16.43
N ASN A 134 9.23 -11.68 -17.26
CA ASN A 134 9.82 -11.69 -18.60
C ASN A 134 11.08 -10.80 -18.73
N SER A 135 11.62 -10.31 -17.64
CA SER A 135 12.82 -9.48 -17.68
C SER A 135 13.74 -9.78 -16.50
N ARG A 136 15.06 -9.57 -16.71
CA ARG A 136 16.04 -9.59 -15.61
C ARG A 136 16.02 -8.31 -14.79
N LYS A 137 14.97 -7.49 -14.94
CA LYS A 137 14.84 -6.24 -14.23
C LYS A 137 14.23 -6.52 -12.85
N HIS A 138 14.93 -6.08 -11.83
CA HIS A 138 14.49 -6.08 -10.44
C HIS A 138 14.47 -4.62 -9.98
N ASP A 139 13.37 -4.18 -9.41
CA ASP A 139 13.26 -2.86 -8.79
C ASP A 139 13.24 -3.04 -7.26
N ASP A 140 14.31 -2.61 -6.61
CA ASP A 140 14.44 -2.70 -5.15
C ASP A 140 13.64 -1.57 -4.47
N LEU A 141 12.73 -1.97 -3.58
CA LEU A 141 11.92 -1.08 -2.75
C LEU A 141 12.42 -1.05 -1.29
N THR A 142 13.64 -1.49 -1.07
CA THR A 142 14.25 -1.57 0.26
C THR A 142 14.74 -0.19 0.71
N LEU A 143 14.56 0.08 1.98
CA LEU A 143 15.12 1.28 2.60
C LEU A 143 16.63 1.12 2.83
N VAL A 144 17.38 2.19 2.62
CA VAL A 144 18.85 2.18 2.69
C VAL A 144 19.38 1.92 4.11
N ARG A 145 18.54 2.08 5.15
CA ARG A 145 18.94 1.91 6.56
C ARG A 145 17.77 1.59 7.47
N ASN A 146 18.07 0.93 8.58
CA ASN A 146 17.11 0.75 9.67
C ASN A 146 16.81 2.09 10.36
N PHE A 147 15.55 2.36 10.60
CA PHE A 147 15.12 3.49 11.42
C PHE A 147 13.81 3.20 12.12
N ILE A 148 13.54 4.00 13.16
CA ILE A 148 12.28 4.00 13.89
C ILE A 148 11.61 5.35 13.73
N THR A 149 10.30 5.37 13.69
CA THR A 149 9.48 6.57 13.71
C THR A 149 8.48 6.47 14.87
N GLU A 150 8.53 7.46 15.76
CA GLU A 150 7.47 7.70 16.73
C GLU A 150 6.44 8.61 16.09
N TYR A 151 5.18 8.22 16.18
CA TYR A 151 4.10 8.95 15.54
C TYR A 151 3.53 10.00 16.50
N ASP A 152 3.88 11.27 16.26
CA ASP A 152 3.00 12.40 16.59
C ASP A 152 2.09 12.70 15.38
N ASP A 153 1.06 13.51 15.57
CA ASP A 153 0.07 13.80 14.52
C ASP A 153 0.69 14.46 13.28
N LYS A 154 1.80 15.21 13.42
CA LYS A 154 2.53 15.80 12.28
C LYS A 154 3.29 14.76 11.49
N LYS A 155 3.92 13.78 12.16
CA LYS A 155 4.66 12.70 11.51
C LYS A 155 3.74 11.70 10.84
N LYS A 156 2.56 11.44 11.39
CA LYS A 156 1.50 10.66 10.72
C LYS A 156 1.17 11.29 9.36
N LEU A 157 0.91 12.59 9.33
CA LEU A 157 0.65 13.34 8.11
C LEU A 157 1.84 13.34 7.13
N THR A 158 3.07 13.48 7.62
CA THR A 158 4.28 13.50 6.77
C THR A 158 4.52 12.16 6.08
N LEU A 159 4.26 11.04 6.77
CA LEU A 159 4.33 9.71 6.16
C LEU A 159 3.21 9.46 5.16
N MET A 160 2.04 10.07 5.37
CA MET A 160 0.92 10.07 4.43
C MET A 160 1.19 10.95 3.20
N GLN A 161 1.90 12.07 3.37
CA GLN A 161 2.24 13.01 2.31
C GLN A 161 3.54 12.66 1.59
N GLY A 162 4.23 11.58 2.02
CA GLY A 162 5.57 11.21 1.56
C GLY A 162 5.78 11.45 0.08
N GLU A 163 6.83 12.17 -0.25
CA GLU A 163 7.27 12.41 -1.61
C GLU A 163 7.24 11.11 -2.42
N TRP A 164 6.99 11.19 -3.70
CA TRP A 164 7.05 10.11 -4.68
C TRP A 164 8.45 9.46 -4.79
N SER A 165 9.12 9.30 -3.65
CA SER A 165 10.30 8.49 -3.52
C SER A 165 9.86 7.01 -3.44
N HIS A 166 10.73 6.10 -3.82
CA HIS A 166 10.51 4.65 -3.70
C HIS A 166 10.05 4.24 -2.29
N SER A 167 10.37 5.04 -1.25
CA SER A 167 9.94 4.84 0.13
C SER A 167 8.45 5.11 0.37
N ALA A 168 7.83 6.05 -0.35
CA ALA A 168 6.39 6.35 -0.18
C ALA A 168 5.52 5.23 -0.75
N PHE A 169 5.88 4.68 -1.91
CA PHE A 169 5.23 3.50 -2.47
C PHE A 169 5.31 2.30 -1.51
N ALA A 170 6.39 2.22 -0.76
CA ALA A 170 6.62 1.19 0.23
C ALA A 170 5.74 1.27 1.47
N GLN A 171 5.15 2.40 1.77
CA GLN A 171 4.42 2.61 3.03
C GLN A 171 2.94 2.27 2.96
N GLY A 172 2.31 2.42 1.78
CA GLY A 172 0.89 2.18 1.57
C GLY A 172 0.49 0.71 1.51
N HIS A 173 1.40 -0.21 1.18
CA HIS A 173 1.08 -1.61 1.01
C HIS A 173 1.08 -2.39 2.32
N ILE A 174 0.08 -3.27 2.50
CA ILE A 174 -0.05 -4.10 3.69
C ILE A 174 0.94 -5.28 3.72
N TRP A 175 1.27 -5.83 2.57
CA TRP A 175 1.92 -7.12 2.37
C TRP A 175 3.37 -7.24 2.85
N LYS A 176 4.07 -6.22 3.23
CA LYS A 176 5.45 -6.27 3.79
C LYS A 176 5.53 -5.84 5.24
N LYS A 177 4.43 -5.96 5.95
CA LYS A 177 4.32 -5.50 7.33
C LYS A 177 3.99 -6.64 8.29
N LEU A 178 4.52 -6.53 9.49
CA LEU A 178 4.11 -7.28 10.65
C LEU A 178 3.48 -6.28 11.63
N ILE A 179 2.24 -6.51 12.02
CA ILE A 179 1.41 -5.56 12.77
C ILE A 179 0.97 -6.23 14.08
N ARG A 180 1.11 -5.54 15.19
CA ARG A 180 0.54 -5.97 16.47
C ARG A 180 -0.98 -6.01 16.35
N ARG A 181 -1.59 -7.16 16.60
CA ARG A 181 -3.01 -7.42 16.36
C ARG A 181 -3.93 -6.47 17.14
N GLU A 182 -3.57 -6.07 18.37
CA GLU A 182 -4.35 -5.12 19.17
C GLU A 182 -4.56 -3.77 18.45
N CYS A 183 -3.59 -3.29 17.65
CA CYS A 183 -3.76 -2.07 16.86
C CYS A 183 -4.90 -2.15 15.82
N ILE A 184 -5.35 -3.35 15.49
CA ILE A 184 -6.44 -3.61 14.54
C ILE A 184 -7.74 -3.89 15.29
N VAL A 185 -7.71 -4.86 16.22
CA VAL A 185 -8.93 -5.40 16.85
C VAL A 185 -9.56 -4.43 17.84
N ASP A 186 -8.72 -3.77 18.67
CA ASP A 186 -9.20 -2.84 19.70
C ASP A 186 -9.88 -1.61 19.10
N HIS A 187 -9.58 -1.34 17.84
CA HIS A 187 -10.14 -0.22 17.07
C HIS A 187 -11.13 -0.66 15.99
N LEU A 188 -11.49 -1.95 15.94
CA LEU A 188 -12.47 -2.52 15.00
C LEU A 188 -12.13 -2.21 13.53
N LEU A 189 -10.85 -2.14 13.19
CA LEU A 189 -10.41 -1.79 11.85
C LEU A 189 -10.68 -2.92 10.87
N THR A 190 -11.24 -2.57 9.70
CA THR A 190 -11.56 -3.49 8.61
C THR A 190 -11.22 -2.87 7.27
N PHE A 191 -10.95 -3.71 6.27
CA PHE A 191 -10.85 -3.26 4.89
C PHE A 191 -12.22 -2.83 4.38
N ILE A 192 -12.28 -1.71 3.65
CA ILE A 192 -13.50 -1.24 2.99
C ILE A 192 -13.84 -2.19 1.83
N THR A 193 -15.08 -2.70 1.80
CA THR A 193 -15.52 -3.76 0.87
C THR A 193 -16.22 -3.24 -0.38
N ASP A 194 -16.74 -2.03 -0.37
CA ASP A 194 -17.49 -1.44 -1.48
C ASP A 194 -16.62 -0.78 -2.56
N ARG A 195 -15.30 -0.83 -2.39
CA ARG A 195 -14.33 -0.12 -3.24
C ARG A 195 -13.27 -1.05 -3.83
N ARG A 196 -13.00 -0.87 -5.12
CA ARG A 196 -11.84 -1.46 -5.79
C ARG A 196 -10.68 -0.46 -5.74
N TYR A 197 -9.46 -0.91 -5.44
CA TYR A 197 -8.21 -0.16 -5.38
C TYR A 197 -8.02 0.69 -4.10
N CYS A 198 -6.77 0.70 -3.63
CA CYS A 198 -6.26 1.46 -2.49
C CYS A 198 -6.87 1.08 -1.12
N GLU A 199 -7.52 -0.07 -1.04
CA GLU A 199 -8.08 -0.62 0.19
C GLU A 199 -6.99 -0.89 1.25
N ASP A 200 -5.82 -1.35 0.81
CA ASP A 200 -4.65 -1.61 1.65
C ASP A 200 -4.00 -0.32 2.16
N GLU A 201 -3.86 0.69 1.28
CA GLU A 201 -3.32 1.99 1.68
C GLU A 201 -4.21 2.66 2.73
N LEU A 202 -5.53 2.63 2.53
CA LEU A 202 -6.47 3.18 3.50
C LEU A 202 -6.42 2.42 4.83
N PHE A 203 -6.45 1.10 4.78
CA PHE A 203 -6.40 0.26 5.97
C PHE A 203 -5.12 0.51 6.79
N ILE A 204 -3.96 0.51 6.15
CA ILE A 204 -2.70 0.72 6.88
C ILE A 204 -2.58 2.14 7.45
N GLN A 205 -3.17 3.15 6.81
CA GLN A 205 -3.22 4.49 7.37
C GLN A 205 -4.10 4.54 8.64
N GLN A 206 -5.22 3.82 8.66
CA GLN A 206 -6.03 3.68 9.88
C GLN A 206 -5.23 2.96 10.98
N VAL A 207 -4.53 1.86 10.67
CA VAL A 207 -3.64 1.18 11.62
C VAL A 207 -2.60 2.15 12.20
N TYR A 208 -1.96 2.95 11.35
CA TYR A 208 -0.95 3.90 11.80
C TYR A 208 -1.48 4.96 12.76
N GLN A 209 -2.75 5.32 12.70
CA GLN A 209 -3.35 6.24 13.69
C GLN A 209 -3.43 5.65 15.09
N HIS A 210 -3.40 4.33 15.20
CA HIS A 210 -3.52 3.57 16.44
C HIS A 210 -2.20 2.90 16.86
N THR A 211 -1.09 3.33 16.28
CA THR A 211 0.26 2.85 16.61
C THR A 211 1.08 3.94 17.26
N ASN A 212 1.96 3.57 18.19
CA ASN A 212 2.93 4.49 18.79
C ASN A 212 4.25 4.47 18.02
N ARG A 213 4.67 3.28 17.54
CA ARG A 213 5.97 3.10 16.89
C ARG A 213 5.87 2.23 15.66
N VAL A 214 6.50 2.70 14.57
CA VAL A 214 6.72 1.92 13.36
C VAL A 214 8.21 1.80 13.12
N ALA A 215 8.72 0.58 13.06
CA ALA A 215 10.13 0.30 12.83
C ALA A 215 10.33 -0.23 11.40
N PHE A 216 11.38 0.25 10.76
CA PHE A 216 11.74 -0.15 9.40
C PHE A 216 13.09 -0.89 9.45
N ASN A 217 13.16 -2.03 8.78
CA ASN A 217 14.43 -2.72 8.55
C ASN A 217 14.86 -2.63 7.08
N ASP A 218 16.16 -2.76 6.86
CA ASP A 218 16.81 -2.62 5.54
C ASP A 218 16.92 -3.94 4.77
N LYS A 219 16.20 -4.98 5.20
CA LYS A 219 16.26 -6.29 4.54
C LYS A 219 15.18 -6.43 3.50
N THR A 220 15.54 -6.89 2.31
CA THR A 220 14.62 -7.31 1.26
C THR A 220 14.10 -8.70 1.60
N LEU A 221 12.87 -8.77 2.07
CA LEU A 221 12.27 -10.01 2.59
C LEU A 221 10.98 -10.41 1.86
N TYR A 222 10.41 -9.51 1.06
CA TYR A 222 9.20 -9.73 0.31
C TYR A 222 9.48 -9.60 -1.18
N PHE A 223 8.97 -10.52 -2.00
CA PHE A 223 9.15 -10.56 -3.45
C PHE A 223 7.82 -10.43 -4.15
N TYR A 224 7.58 -9.24 -4.72
CA TYR A 224 6.34 -8.89 -5.40
C TYR A 224 6.42 -9.30 -6.87
N ARG A 225 5.53 -10.20 -7.29
CA ARG A 225 5.49 -10.71 -8.67
C ARG A 225 4.75 -9.75 -9.60
N MET A 226 5.47 -9.21 -10.59
CA MET A 226 4.90 -8.37 -11.62
C MET A 226 4.35 -9.25 -12.76
N ARG A 227 3.02 -9.31 -12.88
CA ARG A 227 2.31 -10.02 -13.96
C ARG A 227 1.72 -9.03 -14.94
N GLU A 228 1.63 -9.41 -16.23
CA GLU A 228 0.98 -8.60 -17.26
C GLU A 228 -0.53 -8.39 -16.97
N THR A 229 -1.15 -9.36 -16.30
CA THR A 229 -2.58 -9.36 -15.92
C THR A 229 -2.85 -8.78 -14.53
N SER A 230 -1.86 -8.21 -13.85
CA SER A 230 -2.03 -7.62 -12.53
C SER A 230 -3.03 -6.47 -12.55
N LEU A 231 -3.89 -6.38 -11.52
CA LEU A 231 -4.80 -5.25 -11.31
C LEU A 231 -4.06 -3.90 -11.33
N VAL A 232 -2.81 -3.89 -10.87
CA VAL A 232 -1.96 -2.69 -10.83
C VAL A 232 -1.52 -2.24 -12.22
N SER A 233 -1.35 -3.17 -13.18
CA SER A 233 -0.95 -2.83 -14.55
C SER A 233 -2.07 -2.19 -15.38
N ALA A 234 -3.32 -2.45 -15.05
CA ALA A 234 -4.50 -1.97 -15.78
C ALA A 234 -4.80 -0.48 -15.54
N SER A 235 -4.32 0.11 -14.45
CA SER A 235 -4.68 1.47 -14.03
C SER A 235 -3.44 2.35 -13.88
N LYS A 236 -3.60 3.65 -14.16
CA LYS A 236 -2.48 4.61 -14.02
C LYS A 236 -2.25 4.97 -12.55
N ALA A 237 -0.98 4.93 -12.12
CA ALA A 237 -0.58 5.14 -10.72
C ALA A 237 -1.14 6.44 -10.11
N VAL A 238 -1.21 7.52 -10.88
CA VAL A 238 -1.74 8.81 -10.41
C VAL A 238 -3.19 8.72 -9.96
N PHE A 239 -4.02 7.93 -10.65
CA PHE A 239 -5.43 7.81 -10.29
C PHE A 239 -5.63 6.92 -9.06
N ARG A 240 -4.85 5.86 -8.93
CA ARG A 240 -4.88 5.03 -7.71
C ARG A 240 -4.49 5.87 -6.49
N TRP A 241 -3.39 6.62 -6.59
CA TRP A 241 -2.94 7.53 -5.53
C TRP A 241 -3.98 8.60 -5.19
N LEU A 242 -4.58 9.25 -6.20
CA LEU A 242 -5.61 10.25 -5.98
C LEU A 242 -6.86 9.67 -5.32
N LYS A 243 -7.29 8.48 -5.76
CA LYS A 243 -8.44 7.78 -5.17
C LYS A 243 -8.20 7.46 -3.70
N ALA A 244 -7.00 6.99 -3.32
CA ALA A 244 -6.63 6.76 -1.93
C ALA A 244 -6.77 8.04 -1.10
N ARG A 245 -6.33 9.18 -1.62
CA ARG A 245 -6.41 10.48 -0.91
C ARG A 245 -7.83 10.99 -0.76
N VAL A 246 -8.67 10.82 -1.77
CA VAL A 246 -10.10 11.14 -1.67
C VAL A 246 -10.75 10.29 -0.59
N LEU A 247 -10.48 8.99 -0.57
CA LEU A 247 -10.99 8.08 0.48
C LEU A 247 -10.50 8.46 1.88
N MET A 248 -9.23 8.83 2.02
CA MET A 248 -8.67 9.31 3.30
C MET A 248 -9.37 10.58 3.77
N HIS A 249 -9.73 11.47 2.88
CA HIS A 249 -10.51 12.66 3.21
C HIS A 249 -11.95 12.31 3.62
N GLU A 250 -12.63 11.46 2.85
CA GLU A 250 -13.97 10.97 3.17
C GLU A 250 -14.05 10.28 4.54
N THR A 251 -12.95 9.65 4.96
CA THR A 251 -12.81 8.97 6.26
C THR A 251 -12.14 9.84 7.34
N HIS A 252 -12.00 11.14 7.10
CA HIS A 252 -11.38 12.11 8.01
C HIS A 252 -9.92 11.82 8.40
N LEU A 253 -9.21 11.03 7.61
CA LEU A 253 -7.78 10.75 7.80
C LEU A 253 -6.88 11.90 7.34
N ILE A 254 -7.35 12.73 6.41
CA ILE A 254 -6.71 13.98 5.97
C ILE A 254 -7.74 15.11 5.94
N ASN A 255 -7.28 16.34 6.08
CA ASN A 255 -8.13 17.53 6.08
C ASN A 255 -8.31 18.13 4.67
N ASP A 256 -9.15 19.17 4.55
CA ASP A 256 -9.43 19.85 3.27
C ASP A 256 -8.18 20.45 2.63
N SER A 257 -7.23 20.97 3.41
CA SER A 257 -5.98 21.55 2.90
C SER A 257 -5.09 20.48 2.26
N ASP A 258 -4.99 19.31 2.91
CA ASP A 258 -4.21 18.18 2.39
C ASP A 258 -4.83 17.61 1.12
N LEU A 259 -6.16 17.49 1.07
CA LEU A 259 -6.88 17.07 -0.12
C LEU A 259 -6.70 18.10 -1.25
N PHE A 260 -6.74 19.40 -0.92
CA PHE A 260 -6.56 20.47 -1.91
C PHE A 260 -5.18 20.41 -2.55
N GLU A 261 -4.10 20.31 -1.76
CA GLU A 261 -2.74 20.15 -2.30
C GLU A 261 -2.58 18.86 -3.11
N THR A 262 -3.21 17.78 -2.67
CA THR A 262 -3.23 16.51 -3.39
C THR A 262 -3.89 16.65 -4.77
N ASN A 263 -5.05 17.25 -4.83
CA ASN A 263 -5.79 17.48 -6.08
C ASN A 263 -4.99 18.37 -7.04
N LEU A 264 -4.32 19.40 -6.55
CA LEU A 264 -3.45 20.25 -7.35
C LEU A 264 -2.27 19.47 -7.94
N LYS A 265 -1.60 18.63 -7.13
CA LYS A 265 -0.52 17.76 -7.60
C LYS A 265 -1.03 16.75 -8.64
N ALA A 266 -2.19 16.15 -8.40
CA ALA A 266 -2.81 15.22 -9.35
C ALA A 266 -3.12 15.90 -10.70
N VAL A 267 -3.72 17.08 -10.70
CA VAL A 267 -4.00 17.85 -11.92
C VAL A 267 -2.73 18.12 -12.72
N CYS A 268 -1.63 18.46 -12.04
CA CYS A 268 -0.33 18.67 -12.71
C CYS A 268 0.22 17.40 -13.37
N MET A 269 -0.03 16.23 -12.80
CA MET A 269 0.40 14.96 -13.38
C MET A 269 -0.54 14.47 -14.49
N MET A 270 -1.84 14.63 -14.29
CA MET A 270 -2.87 14.17 -15.25
C MET A 270 -2.87 14.96 -16.57
N GLN A 271 -2.32 16.17 -16.61
CA GLN A 271 -2.24 16.97 -17.85
C GLN A 271 -1.48 16.29 -19.01
N TYR A 272 -0.62 15.31 -18.70
CA TYR A 272 0.12 14.54 -19.69
C TYR A 272 -0.62 13.30 -20.18
N LEU A 273 -1.78 13.01 -19.62
CA LEU A 273 -2.58 11.86 -19.98
C LEU A 273 -3.57 12.23 -21.08
N ASN A 274 -3.75 11.34 -22.03
CA ASN A 274 -4.83 11.47 -22.99
C ASN A 274 -6.12 10.93 -22.36
N PRO A 275 -7.20 11.74 -22.20
CA PRO A 275 -8.45 11.26 -21.59
C PRO A 275 -9.08 10.06 -22.28
N LYS A 276 -8.79 9.85 -23.58
CA LYS A 276 -9.28 8.71 -24.35
C LYS A 276 -8.66 7.36 -23.93
N ASP A 277 -7.50 7.40 -23.28
CA ASP A 277 -6.74 6.23 -22.84
C ASP A 277 -7.02 5.89 -21.36
N LEU A 278 -8.02 6.53 -20.76
CA LEU A 278 -8.39 6.33 -19.36
C LEU A 278 -9.50 5.29 -19.23
N LEU A 279 -9.45 4.53 -18.14
CA LEU A 279 -10.56 3.69 -17.72
C LEU A 279 -11.78 4.58 -17.36
N PRO A 280 -13.02 4.08 -17.43
CA PRO A 280 -14.20 4.87 -17.14
C PRO A 280 -14.13 5.60 -15.79
N TRP A 281 -13.74 4.91 -14.72
CA TRP A 281 -13.58 5.49 -13.39
C TRP A 281 -12.41 6.50 -13.27
N GLU A 282 -11.33 6.30 -14.03
CA GLU A 282 -10.20 7.23 -14.10
C GLU A 282 -10.63 8.53 -14.80
N SER A 283 -11.40 8.41 -15.86
CA SER A 283 -11.95 9.55 -16.59
C SER A 283 -12.91 10.36 -15.72
N GLU A 284 -13.79 9.70 -14.99
CA GLU A 284 -14.70 10.36 -14.04
C GLU A 284 -13.91 11.11 -12.97
N LEU A 285 -12.97 10.46 -12.29
CA LEU A 285 -12.13 11.08 -11.26
C LEU A 285 -11.29 12.25 -11.82
N PHE A 286 -10.81 12.14 -13.05
CA PHE A 286 -10.11 13.22 -13.74
C PHE A 286 -10.96 14.49 -13.83
N TYR A 287 -12.20 14.37 -14.33
CA TYR A 287 -13.08 15.52 -14.49
C TYR A 287 -13.58 16.06 -13.14
N GLN A 288 -13.88 15.20 -12.20
CA GLN A 288 -14.27 15.59 -10.82
C GLN A 288 -13.14 16.40 -10.16
N THR A 289 -11.90 15.92 -10.24
CA THR A 289 -10.73 16.61 -9.65
C THR A 289 -10.51 17.98 -10.27
N ILE A 290 -10.61 18.10 -11.61
CA ILE A 290 -10.49 19.40 -12.29
C ILE A 290 -11.62 20.34 -11.88
N ALA A 291 -12.85 19.86 -11.81
CA ALA A 291 -14.01 20.66 -11.41
C ALA A 291 -13.85 21.15 -9.96
N TRP A 292 -13.46 20.27 -9.07
CA TRP A 292 -13.22 20.58 -7.67
C TRP A 292 -12.11 21.63 -7.49
N CYS A 293 -10.95 21.45 -8.15
CA CYS A 293 -9.88 22.44 -8.11
C CYS A 293 -10.28 23.80 -8.67
N ARG A 294 -11.14 23.85 -9.69
CA ARG A 294 -11.69 25.12 -10.22
C ARG A 294 -12.58 25.83 -9.21
N HIS A 295 -13.38 25.07 -8.48
CA HIS A 295 -14.25 25.63 -7.44
C HIS A 295 -13.45 26.27 -6.30
N HIS A 296 -12.32 25.65 -5.93
CA HIS A 296 -11.45 26.09 -4.83
C HIS A 296 -10.24 26.94 -5.28
N LEU A 297 -10.30 27.56 -6.46
CA LEU A 297 -9.20 28.34 -7.03
C LEU A 297 -8.74 29.49 -6.15
N ASN A 298 -9.64 30.06 -5.35
CA ASN A 298 -9.35 31.15 -4.42
C ASN A 298 -8.56 30.68 -3.19
N ASP A 299 -8.59 29.39 -2.87
CA ASP A 299 -7.88 28.83 -1.73
C ASP A 299 -6.40 28.51 -2.03
N ILE A 300 -6.01 28.62 -3.31
CA ILE A 300 -4.61 28.33 -3.74
C ILE A 300 -3.58 29.20 -3.02
N ASP A 301 -3.95 30.40 -2.58
CA ASP A 301 -3.04 31.29 -1.88
C ASP A 301 -2.77 30.84 -0.45
N LYS A 302 -3.65 30.02 0.13
CA LYS A 302 -3.51 29.42 1.46
C LYS A 302 -2.54 28.24 1.46
N THR A 303 -2.13 27.74 0.29
CA THR A 303 -1.24 26.59 0.17
C THR A 303 0.24 26.98 0.32
N ASN A 304 1.08 26.02 0.68
CA ASN A 304 2.54 26.18 0.75
C ASN A 304 3.25 26.19 -0.62
N LEU A 305 2.49 26.26 -1.73
CA LEU A 305 3.03 26.30 -3.07
C LEU A 305 3.72 27.63 -3.35
N SER A 306 4.81 27.60 -4.13
CA SER A 306 5.49 28.82 -4.60
C SER A 306 4.59 29.65 -5.49
N ILE A 307 4.85 30.96 -5.59
CA ILE A 307 4.12 31.88 -6.48
C ILE A 307 4.07 31.37 -7.92
N LYS A 308 5.18 30.82 -8.44
CA LYS A 308 5.24 30.25 -9.78
C LYS A 308 4.31 29.05 -9.97
N GLN A 309 4.24 28.17 -8.98
CA GLN A 309 3.32 27.03 -9.00
C GLN A 309 1.87 27.49 -8.94
N LYS A 310 1.54 28.45 -8.07
CA LYS A 310 0.18 29.01 -7.96
C LYS A 310 -0.27 29.64 -9.29
N VAL A 311 0.59 30.40 -9.94
CA VAL A 311 0.30 31.00 -11.25
C VAL A 311 0.11 29.92 -12.32
N ALA A 312 0.99 28.93 -12.39
CA ALA A 312 0.90 27.85 -13.38
C ALA A 312 -0.41 27.05 -13.24
N ILE A 313 -0.81 26.72 -11.99
CA ILE A 313 -2.04 25.99 -11.71
C ILE A 313 -3.26 26.85 -12.08
N ARG A 314 -3.28 28.14 -11.73
CA ARG A 314 -4.35 29.05 -12.15
C ARG A 314 -4.49 29.09 -13.67
N LEU A 315 -3.40 29.26 -14.40
CA LEU A 315 -3.40 29.24 -15.87
C LEU A 315 -3.94 27.91 -16.42
N TYR A 316 -3.55 26.77 -15.82
CA TYR A 316 -4.03 25.47 -16.26
C TYR A 316 -5.54 25.29 -16.00
N LEU A 317 -6.04 25.72 -14.85
CA LEU A 317 -7.43 25.53 -14.45
C LEU A 317 -8.41 26.52 -15.09
N THR A 318 -7.93 27.66 -15.64
CA THR A 318 -8.78 28.63 -16.33
C THR A 318 -9.35 28.04 -17.62
N LYS A 319 -10.61 28.33 -17.92
CA LYS A 319 -11.26 27.93 -19.18
C LYS A 319 -10.73 28.71 -20.40
N LEU A 320 -9.98 29.79 -20.18
CA LEU A 320 -9.55 30.73 -21.23
C LEU A 320 -8.49 30.18 -22.18
N ILE A 321 -7.77 29.13 -21.78
CA ILE A 321 -6.70 28.54 -22.62
C ILE A 321 -7.16 27.16 -23.12
N PRO A 322 -7.21 26.90 -24.44
CA PRO A 322 -7.52 25.60 -24.99
C PRO A 322 -6.56 24.52 -24.48
N LEU A 323 -7.05 23.28 -24.28
CA LEU A 323 -6.31 22.17 -23.73
C LEU A 323 -4.99 21.91 -24.48
N VAL A 324 -5.01 22.03 -25.82
CA VAL A 324 -3.81 21.85 -26.67
C VAL A 324 -2.72 22.90 -26.40
N ILE A 325 -3.11 24.15 -26.13
CA ILE A 325 -2.16 25.21 -25.78
C ILE A 325 -1.62 25.00 -24.37
N LYS A 326 -2.48 24.57 -23.42
CA LYS A 326 -2.06 24.19 -22.07
C LYS A 326 -1.00 23.11 -22.10
N GLN A 327 -1.21 22.05 -22.88
CA GLN A 327 -0.24 20.98 -23.07
C GLN A 327 1.10 21.49 -23.67
N LYS A 328 1.05 22.39 -24.64
CA LYS A 328 2.26 22.99 -25.23
C LYS A 328 3.04 23.89 -24.26
N ILE A 329 2.34 24.72 -23.47
CA ILE A 329 2.99 25.60 -22.47
C ILE A 329 3.76 24.75 -21.44
N PHE A 330 3.19 23.62 -21.02
CA PHE A 330 3.83 22.73 -20.04
C PHE A 330 4.88 21.80 -20.69
N ALA A 331 4.76 21.46 -21.97
CA ALA A 331 5.77 20.66 -22.69
C ALA A 331 7.07 21.45 -22.98
N ILE A 332 6.96 22.76 -23.16
CA ILE A 332 8.12 23.66 -23.46
C ILE A 332 8.94 23.97 -22.20
N THR A 333 8.45 23.66 -20.99
CA THR A 333 9.12 23.98 -19.73
C THR A 333 9.42 22.73 -18.86
N PRO A 334 10.39 21.86 -19.30
CA PRO A 334 10.84 20.73 -18.47
C PRO A 334 11.23 21.14 -17.03
N PRO A 335 11.87 22.31 -16.77
CA PRO A 335 12.12 22.78 -15.41
C PRO A 335 10.86 23.02 -14.60
N LEU A 336 9.76 23.43 -15.23
CA LEU A 336 8.48 23.63 -14.53
C LEU A 336 7.87 22.30 -14.09
N ARG A 337 8.07 21.25 -14.87
CA ARG A 337 7.66 19.86 -14.53
C ARG A 337 8.39 19.34 -13.29
N ALA A 338 9.72 19.42 -13.26
CA ALA A 338 10.54 19.04 -12.12
C ALA A 338 10.25 19.91 -10.88
N PHE A 339 9.94 21.17 -11.12
CA PHE A 339 9.66 22.17 -10.10
C PHE A 339 8.28 21.99 -9.44
N ILE A 340 7.24 21.66 -10.22
CA ILE A 340 5.87 21.45 -9.71
C ILE A 340 5.79 20.10 -8.97
N THR A 341 6.49 19.08 -9.43
CA THR A 341 6.47 17.73 -8.84
C THR A 341 7.46 17.55 -7.69
N GLY A 342 8.35 18.52 -7.45
CA GLY A 342 9.43 18.40 -6.45
C GLY A 342 10.47 17.33 -6.79
N ASN A 343 10.40 16.72 -7.95
CA ASN A 343 11.10 15.48 -8.25
C ASN A 343 12.08 15.63 -9.43
N LYS A 344 13.38 15.66 -9.13
CA LYS A 344 14.44 15.57 -10.15
C LYS A 344 14.38 14.28 -11.00
N TRP A 345 13.56 13.32 -10.59
CA TRP A 345 13.42 12.00 -11.20
C TRP A 345 12.38 11.94 -12.33
N ALA A 346 11.41 12.84 -12.34
CA ALA A 346 10.40 12.89 -13.40
C ALA A 346 10.99 13.25 -14.78
N SER A 347 12.19 13.83 -14.81
CA SER A 347 12.87 14.19 -16.06
C SER A 347 13.55 13.03 -16.80
N LYS A 348 13.80 11.89 -16.14
CA LYS A 348 14.58 10.78 -16.74
C LYS A 348 13.77 9.57 -17.25
N LYS A 349 12.48 9.50 -17.01
CA LYS A 349 11.65 8.33 -17.35
C LYS A 349 10.68 8.53 -18.53
N PHE A 350 10.76 9.67 -19.23
CA PHE A 350 9.90 9.97 -20.37
C PHE A 350 10.68 10.40 -21.63
N GLU A 351 12.01 10.18 -21.65
CA GLU A 351 12.81 10.02 -22.84
C GLU A 351 12.95 8.51 -23.12
#